data_c3c9f9775440b32f3ebb958a37e82e3d
#
_entry.id   c3c9f9775440b32f3ebb958a37e82e3d
#
_cell.length_a   1.000
_cell.length_b   1.000
_cell.length_c   1.000
_cell.angle_alpha   90.00
_cell.angle_beta   90.00
_cell.angle_gamma   90.00
#
_symmetry.space_group_name_H-M   'P 1'
#
loop_
_entity.id
_entity.type
_entity.pdbx_description
1 polymer ?
#
loop_
_entity_poly.entity_id
_entity_poly.type
_entity_poly.pdbx_seq_one_letter_code
_entity_poly.pdbx_strand_id
1 'polypeptide(L)'
;SVFLAVVDPGDNTRRRALAAEVRSGAYLVGPDNGLLLPAAEALGGMARVVHLTNPRYHVQPVSSTFHGRDVFSPVSAHLAAGADLDDLGERVDPSSMKSLDFPGFRREADGSLTAKIINIDRFGNARLSVMQEDLDLRFGTPLEIGVRDEVIQARYVETFGTAEDGDLVMVPDSHWRLSLAVNKGNAARALLLSIGEEVHLKPPAERA
;
A
#
# COMPACT_ATOMS: atom_id res chain seq x y z
N SER A 1 2.82 -17.93 -14.09
CA SER A 1 1.71 -16.93 -14.02
C SER A 1 2.20 -15.55 -14.42
N VAL A 2 1.32 -14.73 -15.04
CA VAL A 2 1.60 -13.33 -15.39
C VAL A 2 0.60 -12.45 -14.63
N PHE A 3 1.11 -11.45 -13.91
CA PHE A 3 0.31 -10.46 -13.20
C PHE A 3 0.44 -9.11 -13.90
N LEU A 4 -0.67 -8.57 -14.36
CA LEU A 4 -0.77 -7.25 -14.96
C LEU A 4 -1.30 -6.25 -13.93
N ALA A 5 -0.52 -5.23 -13.58
CA ALA A 5 -0.90 -4.19 -12.65
C ALA A 5 -0.71 -2.81 -13.29
N VAL A 6 -1.81 -2.09 -13.48
CA VAL A 6 -1.81 -0.76 -14.11
C VAL A 6 -2.60 0.22 -13.25
N VAL A 7 -1.87 0.94 -12.40
CA VAL A 7 -2.29 2.19 -11.78
C VAL A 7 -1.24 3.21 -12.21
N ASP A 8 -1.55 4.07 -13.15
CA ASP A 8 -0.55 4.80 -13.92
C ASP A 8 -0.90 6.29 -14.09
N PRO A 9 -0.84 7.08 -13.01
CA PRO A 9 -1.03 8.53 -13.09
C PRO A 9 0.08 9.24 -13.89
N GLY A 10 1.18 8.53 -14.16
CA GLY A 10 2.32 8.98 -14.97
C GLY A 10 2.24 8.55 -16.44
N ASP A 11 1.10 8.08 -16.92
CA ASP A 11 0.90 7.84 -18.34
C ASP A 11 1.19 9.12 -19.13
N ASN A 12 1.80 9.00 -20.32
CA ASN A 12 2.31 10.14 -21.09
C ASN A 12 3.52 10.88 -20.46
N THR A 13 4.27 10.25 -19.57
CA THR A 13 5.54 10.78 -19.00
C THR A 13 6.74 9.96 -19.48
N ARG A 14 7.95 10.31 -18.98
CA ARG A 14 9.19 9.53 -19.23
C ARG A 14 9.31 8.26 -18.36
N ARG A 15 8.22 7.81 -17.71
CA ARG A 15 8.25 6.57 -16.92
C ARG A 15 8.44 5.37 -17.85
N ARG A 16 9.28 4.43 -17.44
CA ARG A 16 9.48 3.18 -18.18
C ARG A 16 8.23 2.30 -18.09
N ALA A 17 7.96 1.52 -19.15
CA ALA A 17 7.04 0.40 -19.12
C ALA A 17 7.86 -0.86 -18.87
N LEU A 18 7.52 -1.66 -17.86
CA LEU A 18 8.35 -2.78 -17.42
C LEU A 18 7.61 -4.10 -17.49
N ALA A 19 8.38 -5.17 -17.79
CA ALA A 19 8.05 -6.52 -17.41
C ALA A 19 9.19 -7.08 -16.54
N ALA A 20 8.85 -7.80 -15.51
CA ALA A 20 9.81 -8.37 -14.58
C ALA A 20 9.50 -9.86 -14.33
N GLU A 21 10.52 -10.67 -14.27
CA GLU A 21 10.47 -12.02 -13.73
C GLU A 21 10.86 -11.97 -12.26
N VAL A 22 10.06 -12.61 -11.41
CA VAL A 22 10.35 -12.78 -10.00
C VAL A 22 10.90 -14.17 -9.72
N ARG A 23 11.59 -14.35 -8.60
CA ARG A 23 12.27 -15.61 -8.25
C ARG A 23 11.35 -16.81 -8.15
N SER A 24 10.06 -16.61 -7.90
CA SER A 24 9.06 -17.69 -7.96
C SER A 24 8.71 -18.14 -9.38
N GLY A 25 9.28 -17.53 -10.43
CA GLY A 25 9.00 -17.84 -11.84
C GLY A 25 7.72 -17.19 -12.37
N ALA A 26 7.12 -16.27 -11.65
CA ALA A 26 6.01 -15.46 -12.16
C ALA A 26 6.53 -14.21 -12.86
N TYR A 27 5.67 -13.59 -13.69
CA TYR A 27 5.96 -12.31 -14.34
C TYR A 27 5.05 -11.20 -13.78
N LEU A 28 5.60 -10.01 -13.60
CA LEU A 28 4.89 -8.79 -13.26
C LEU A 28 5.01 -7.82 -14.44
N VAL A 29 3.90 -7.23 -14.88
CA VAL A 29 3.89 -6.28 -16.01
C VAL A 29 3.17 -5.01 -15.55
N GLY A 30 3.79 -3.85 -15.77
CA GLY A 30 3.21 -2.56 -15.38
C GLY A 30 4.19 -1.38 -15.47
N PRO A 31 3.76 -0.20 -15.01
CA PRO A 31 4.57 1.01 -15.02
C PRO A 31 5.68 0.98 -13.97
N ASP A 32 6.81 1.62 -14.29
CA ASP A 32 7.91 1.88 -13.35
C ASP A 32 7.58 3.09 -12.47
N ASN A 33 6.69 2.89 -11.52
CA ASN A 33 6.24 3.91 -10.56
C ASN A 33 6.21 3.39 -9.12
N GLY A 34 6.84 2.24 -8.87
CA GLY A 34 6.90 1.59 -7.57
C GLY A 34 5.81 0.55 -7.32
N LEU A 35 4.78 0.48 -8.18
CA LEU A 35 3.63 -0.41 -8.01
C LEU A 35 4.02 -1.90 -7.96
N LEU A 36 5.04 -2.30 -8.74
CA LEU A 36 5.44 -3.71 -8.89
C LEU A 36 6.31 -4.23 -7.74
N LEU A 37 7.03 -3.37 -7.03
CA LEU A 37 8.02 -3.79 -6.03
C LEU A 37 7.42 -4.56 -4.85
N PRO A 38 6.32 -4.12 -4.20
CA PRO A 38 5.74 -4.87 -3.09
C PRO A 38 5.27 -6.28 -3.50
N ALA A 39 4.71 -6.39 -4.71
CA ALA A 39 4.30 -7.69 -5.25
C ALA A 39 5.52 -8.58 -5.56
N ALA A 40 6.60 -7.99 -6.06
CA ALA A 40 7.83 -8.74 -6.31
C ALA A 40 8.46 -9.26 -5.02
N GLU A 41 8.50 -8.44 -3.97
CA GLU A 41 9.01 -8.83 -2.65
C GLU A 41 8.22 -10.02 -2.08
N ALA A 42 6.88 -9.95 -2.13
CA ALA A 42 6.01 -11.04 -1.70
C ALA A 42 6.20 -12.33 -2.51
N LEU A 43 6.69 -12.23 -3.75
CA LEU A 43 6.96 -13.35 -4.65
C LEU A 43 8.45 -13.78 -4.68
N GLY A 44 9.23 -13.39 -3.69
CA GLY A 44 10.62 -13.79 -3.50
C GLY A 44 11.67 -12.84 -4.09
N GLY A 45 11.25 -11.67 -4.57
CA GLY A 45 12.11 -10.64 -5.13
C GLY A 45 12.26 -10.70 -6.66
N MET A 46 12.83 -9.64 -7.23
CA MET A 46 13.10 -9.53 -8.67
C MET A 46 14.25 -10.46 -9.08
N ALA A 47 14.10 -11.12 -10.22
CA ALA A 47 15.15 -11.90 -10.88
C ALA A 47 15.69 -11.19 -12.12
N ARG A 48 14.80 -10.79 -13.03
CA ARG A 48 15.13 -10.07 -14.28
C ARG A 48 14.09 -8.98 -14.52
N VAL A 49 14.51 -7.86 -15.11
CA VAL A 49 13.61 -6.76 -15.49
C VAL A 49 13.96 -6.29 -16.90
N VAL A 50 12.93 -6.00 -17.68
CA VAL A 50 13.05 -5.52 -19.07
C VAL A 50 12.19 -4.27 -19.25
N HIS A 51 12.74 -3.24 -19.88
CA HIS A 51 12.02 -2.10 -20.39
C HIS A 51 11.35 -2.49 -21.71
N LEU A 52 10.04 -2.36 -21.80
CA LEU A 52 9.22 -2.79 -22.92
C LEU A 52 9.41 -1.85 -24.12
N THR A 53 10.50 -2.01 -24.85
CA THR A 53 10.87 -1.13 -25.97
C THR A 53 10.63 -1.78 -27.35
N ASN A 54 10.34 -3.08 -27.40
CA ASN A 54 10.13 -3.78 -28.66
C ASN A 54 8.69 -3.63 -29.19
N PRO A 55 8.47 -2.82 -30.27
CA PRO A 55 7.14 -2.52 -30.78
C PRO A 55 6.41 -3.73 -31.37
N ARG A 56 7.10 -4.86 -31.62
CA ARG A 56 6.48 -6.09 -32.14
C ARG A 56 5.50 -6.71 -31.16
N TYR A 57 5.64 -6.39 -29.87
CA TYR A 57 4.80 -6.90 -28.80
C TYR A 57 3.75 -5.92 -28.33
N HIS A 58 3.60 -4.79 -29.04
CA HIS A 58 2.63 -3.74 -28.76
C HIS A 58 1.52 -3.69 -29.80
N VAL A 59 0.34 -3.22 -29.41
CA VAL A 59 -0.71 -2.85 -30.36
C VAL A 59 -0.31 -1.52 -31.01
N GLN A 60 -0.35 -1.46 -32.35
CA GLN A 60 0.04 -0.28 -33.10
C GLN A 60 -1.19 0.40 -33.73
N PRO A 61 -1.25 1.74 -33.78
CA PRO A 61 -0.33 2.69 -33.15
C PRO A 61 -0.50 2.74 -31.62
N VAL A 62 0.60 2.87 -30.88
CA VAL A 62 0.54 3.04 -29.43
C VAL A 62 -0.04 4.41 -29.09
N SER A 63 -1.12 4.44 -28.31
CA SER A 63 -1.71 5.69 -27.80
C SER A 63 -0.81 6.27 -26.69
N SER A 64 -0.70 7.59 -26.63
CA SER A 64 0.04 8.29 -25.59
C SER A 64 -0.60 8.17 -24.19
N THR A 65 -1.88 7.82 -24.10
CA THR A 65 -2.66 7.79 -22.85
C THR A 65 -3.30 6.44 -22.53
N PHE A 66 -3.01 5.39 -23.32
CA PHE A 66 -3.61 4.06 -23.14
C PHE A 66 -2.57 2.94 -23.17
N HIS A 67 -1.44 3.13 -22.49
CA HIS A 67 -0.38 2.10 -22.41
C HIS A 67 -0.89 0.79 -21.76
N GLY A 68 -1.88 0.85 -20.91
CA GLY A 68 -2.54 -0.34 -20.38
C GLY A 68 -3.04 -1.27 -21.48
N ARG A 69 -3.74 -0.71 -22.47
CA ARG A 69 -4.29 -1.41 -23.63
C ARG A 69 -3.22 -1.75 -24.67
N ASP A 70 -2.33 -0.81 -25.00
CA ASP A 70 -1.48 -0.90 -26.17
C ASP A 70 -0.11 -1.51 -25.90
N VAL A 71 0.38 -1.48 -24.66
CA VAL A 71 1.69 -1.98 -24.24
C VAL A 71 1.56 -3.11 -23.22
N PHE A 72 0.97 -2.82 -22.05
CA PHE A 72 1.00 -3.78 -20.94
C PHE A 72 0.15 -5.03 -21.18
N SER A 73 -1.07 -4.87 -21.68
CA SER A 73 -1.96 -6.03 -21.95
C SER A 73 -1.41 -6.96 -23.02
N PRO A 74 -0.98 -6.49 -24.22
CA PRO A 74 -0.45 -7.37 -25.25
C PRO A 74 0.85 -8.05 -24.79
N VAL A 75 1.75 -7.34 -24.12
CA VAL A 75 2.97 -7.93 -23.55
C VAL A 75 2.64 -9.04 -22.55
N SER A 76 1.66 -8.82 -21.66
CA SER A 76 1.21 -9.85 -20.71
C SER A 76 0.67 -11.08 -21.42
N ALA A 77 -0.07 -10.91 -22.53
CA ALA A 77 -0.59 -12.00 -23.33
C ALA A 77 0.54 -12.77 -24.02
N HIS A 78 1.54 -12.09 -24.58
CA HIS A 78 2.71 -12.73 -25.20
C HIS A 78 3.53 -13.53 -24.18
N LEU A 79 3.78 -12.98 -22.98
CA LEU A 79 4.45 -13.73 -21.89
C LEU A 79 3.64 -14.96 -21.47
N ALA A 80 2.33 -14.84 -21.37
CA ALA A 80 1.46 -15.97 -21.05
C ALA A 80 1.46 -17.05 -22.14
N ALA A 81 1.69 -16.65 -23.41
CA ALA A 81 1.85 -17.55 -24.56
C ALA A 81 3.28 -18.13 -24.69
N GLY A 82 4.21 -17.75 -23.80
CA GLY A 82 5.57 -18.32 -23.76
C GLY A 82 6.64 -17.49 -24.49
N ALA A 83 6.40 -16.21 -24.77
CA ALA A 83 7.44 -15.31 -25.27
C ALA A 83 8.57 -15.18 -24.23
N ASP A 84 9.81 -15.07 -24.70
CA ASP A 84 10.95 -14.80 -23.80
C ASP A 84 10.90 -13.34 -23.32
N LEU A 85 11.18 -13.16 -22.04
CA LEU A 85 11.22 -11.83 -21.43
C LEU A 85 12.24 -10.92 -22.13
N ASP A 86 13.40 -11.46 -22.51
CA ASP A 86 14.47 -10.70 -23.15
C ASP A 86 14.12 -10.23 -24.58
N ASP A 87 13.13 -10.84 -25.23
CA ASP A 87 12.65 -10.39 -26.55
C ASP A 87 11.79 -9.12 -26.48
N LEU A 88 11.26 -8.79 -25.31
CA LEU A 88 10.31 -7.68 -25.13
C LEU A 88 10.99 -6.30 -25.10
N GLY A 89 12.31 -6.26 -24.96
CA GLY A 89 13.07 -5.01 -24.98
C GLY A 89 14.39 -5.05 -24.23
N GLU A 90 14.80 -3.94 -23.65
CA GLU A 90 16.12 -3.75 -23.06
C GLU A 90 16.14 -4.20 -21.59
N ARG A 91 17.18 -4.89 -21.18
CA ARG A 91 17.39 -5.26 -19.77
C ARG A 91 17.59 -4.02 -18.91
N VAL A 92 17.01 -4.04 -17.74
CA VAL A 92 17.06 -2.98 -16.72
C VAL A 92 17.65 -3.53 -15.44
N ASP A 93 18.53 -2.78 -14.80
CA ASP A 93 18.98 -3.10 -13.46
C ASP A 93 17.80 -2.94 -12.48
N PRO A 94 17.41 -4.01 -11.76
CA PRO A 94 16.32 -3.95 -10.78
C PRO A 94 16.51 -2.86 -9.73
N SER A 95 17.74 -2.53 -9.34
CA SER A 95 18.05 -1.48 -8.37
C SER A 95 17.72 -0.06 -8.87
N SER A 96 17.57 0.10 -10.19
CA SER A 96 17.19 1.38 -10.82
C SER A 96 15.69 1.61 -10.91
N MET A 97 14.87 0.65 -10.48
CA MET A 97 13.41 0.80 -10.47
C MET A 97 12.97 1.81 -9.42
N LYS A 98 11.90 2.52 -9.73
CA LYS A 98 11.29 3.43 -8.77
C LYS A 98 10.64 2.63 -7.64
N SER A 99 10.87 3.07 -6.40
CA SER A 99 10.18 2.56 -5.22
C SER A 99 9.00 3.47 -4.85
N LEU A 100 8.00 2.89 -4.18
CA LEU A 100 7.02 3.65 -3.40
C LEU A 100 7.55 3.76 -1.98
N ASP A 101 7.58 4.98 -1.49
CA ASP A 101 7.84 5.23 -0.07
C ASP A 101 6.52 5.00 0.69
N PHE A 102 6.32 3.77 1.16
CA PHE A 102 5.18 3.47 2.02
C PHE A 102 5.47 4.00 3.41
N PRO A 103 4.61 4.85 3.96
CA PRO A 103 4.77 5.30 5.33
C PRO A 103 4.84 4.11 6.28
N GLY A 104 5.93 4.00 7.01
CA GLY A 104 6.09 3.10 8.14
C GLY A 104 5.54 3.72 9.42
N PHE A 105 5.83 3.06 10.54
CA PHE A 105 5.64 3.60 11.88
C PHE A 105 6.98 3.63 12.63
N ARG A 106 7.06 4.40 13.70
CA ARG A 106 8.17 4.37 14.64
C ARG A 106 7.67 3.89 16.00
N ARG A 107 8.46 3.03 16.63
CA ARG A 107 8.27 2.66 18.05
C ARG A 107 9.19 3.53 18.90
N GLU A 108 8.61 4.23 19.84
CA GLU A 108 9.33 5.10 20.75
C GLU A 108 9.86 4.29 21.95
N ALA A 109 10.81 4.86 22.72
CA ALA A 109 11.44 4.19 23.85
C ALA A 109 10.46 3.87 25.01
N ASP A 110 9.36 4.61 25.11
CA ASP A 110 8.28 4.39 26.09
C ASP A 110 7.22 3.38 25.64
N GLY A 111 7.45 2.70 24.49
CA GLY A 111 6.53 1.73 23.91
C GLY A 111 5.39 2.33 23.07
N SER A 112 5.27 3.64 23.03
CA SER A 112 4.31 4.31 22.13
C SER A 112 4.69 4.14 20.66
N LEU A 113 3.71 4.29 19.77
CA LEU A 113 3.92 4.21 18.32
C LEU A 113 3.56 5.55 17.67
N THR A 114 4.42 6.02 16.77
CA THR A 114 4.10 7.11 15.86
C THR A 114 3.83 6.54 14.48
N ALA A 115 2.59 6.68 14.02
CA ALA A 115 2.11 6.19 12.73
C ALA A 115 1.62 7.34 11.85
N LYS A 116 1.45 7.07 10.55
CA LYS A 116 0.81 8.03 9.62
C LYS A 116 -0.55 7.53 9.18
N ILE A 117 -1.46 8.45 8.92
CA ILE A 117 -2.72 8.15 8.24
C ILE A 117 -2.41 7.91 6.77
N ILE A 118 -2.64 6.69 6.29
CA ILE A 118 -2.32 6.28 4.91
C ILE A 118 -3.55 6.28 3.99
N ASN A 119 -4.74 6.25 4.58
CA ASN A 119 -6.00 6.29 3.84
C ASN A 119 -7.13 6.75 4.77
N ILE A 120 -8.15 7.39 4.21
CA ILE A 120 -9.42 7.66 4.87
C ILE A 120 -10.51 7.08 3.98
N ASP A 121 -11.30 6.15 4.51
CA ASP A 121 -12.36 5.52 3.74
C ASP A 121 -13.61 6.44 3.62
N ARG A 122 -14.61 6.01 2.85
CA ARG A 122 -15.85 6.77 2.64
C ARG A 122 -16.69 6.96 3.91
N PHE A 123 -16.44 6.17 4.94
CA PHE A 123 -17.13 6.28 6.24
C PHE A 123 -16.37 7.23 7.19
N GLY A 124 -15.15 7.62 6.83
CA GLY A 124 -14.28 8.47 7.63
C GLY A 124 -13.41 7.70 8.62
N ASN A 125 -13.23 6.41 8.42
CA ASN A 125 -12.25 5.64 9.18
C ASN A 125 -10.84 5.97 8.65
N ALA A 126 -9.94 6.33 9.56
CA ALA A 126 -8.56 6.69 9.22
C ALA A 126 -7.64 5.48 9.42
N ARG A 127 -7.22 4.86 8.31
CA ARG A 127 -6.28 3.74 8.30
C ARG A 127 -4.86 4.24 8.58
N LEU A 128 -4.17 3.57 9.48
CA LEU A 128 -2.82 3.90 9.90
C LEU A 128 -1.78 3.01 9.20
N SER A 129 -0.54 3.47 9.21
CA SER A 129 0.63 2.72 8.70
C SER A 129 1.07 1.55 9.60
N VAL A 130 0.36 1.30 10.70
CA VAL A 130 0.63 0.24 11.70
C VAL A 130 -0.25 -0.97 11.43
N MET A 131 0.32 -2.16 11.54
CA MET A 131 -0.41 -3.43 11.48
C MET A 131 -0.90 -3.82 12.87
N GLN A 132 -1.89 -4.69 12.94
CA GLN A 132 -2.40 -5.23 14.21
C GLN A 132 -1.29 -5.93 15.02
N GLU A 133 -0.43 -6.69 14.36
CA GLU A 133 0.69 -7.42 14.97
C GLU A 133 1.77 -6.51 15.57
N ASP A 134 1.83 -5.25 15.13
CA ASP A 134 2.77 -4.27 15.68
C ASP A 134 2.32 -3.74 17.04
N LEU A 135 1.05 -3.94 17.41
CA LEU A 135 0.46 -3.47 18.65
C LEU A 135 0.29 -4.63 19.63
N ASP A 136 1.20 -4.75 20.58
CA ASP A 136 1.14 -5.79 21.63
C ASP A 136 0.12 -5.41 22.73
N LEU A 137 -1.16 -5.41 22.37
CA LEU A 137 -2.27 -5.09 23.27
C LEU A 137 -3.42 -6.07 23.10
N ARG A 138 -4.17 -6.26 24.19
CA ARG A 138 -5.42 -7.02 24.15
C ARG A 138 -6.60 -6.15 23.76
N PHE A 139 -7.59 -6.73 23.09
CA PHE A 139 -8.85 -6.04 22.85
C PHE A 139 -9.50 -5.60 24.17
N GLY A 140 -10.10 -4.43 24.16
CA GLY A 140 -10.65 -3.78 25.34
C GLY A 140 -9.71 -2.79 26.02
N THR A 141 -8.42 -2.79 25.65
CA THR A 141 -7.42 -1.88 26.23
C THR A 141 -7.70 -0.43 25.84
N PRO A 142 -7.74 0.52 26.79
CA PRO A 142 -7.80 1.93 26.50
C PRO A 142 -6.49 2.41 25.88
N LEU A 143 -6.55 3.36 24.96
CA LEU A 143 -5.41 3.98 24.29
C LEU A 143 -5.53 5.49 24.35
N GLU A 144 -4.42 6.17 24.57
CA GLU A 144 -4.29 7.59 24.29
C GLU A 144 -3.88 7.78 22.83
N ILE A 145 -4.65 8.56 22.09
CA ILE A 145 -4.41 8.91 20.70
C ILE A 145 -4.01 10.38 20.64
N GLY A 146 -2.75 10.65 20.33
CA GLY A 146 -2.25 12.00 20.08
C GLY A 146 -2.40 12.35 18.59
N VAL A 147 -3.10 13.43 18.30
CA VAL A 147 -3.19 14.02 16.96
C VAL A 147 -2.92 15.51 17.11
N ARG A 148 -1.88 16.02 16.45
CA ARG A 148 -1.37 17.39 16.66
C ARG A 148 -1.07 17.62 18.14
N ASP A 149 -1.71 18.65 18.72
CA ASP A 149 -1.55 19.00 20.14
C ASP A 149 -2.67 18.43 21.03
N GLU A 150 -3.56 17.61 20.48
CA GLU A 150 -4.69 17.02 21.20
C GLU A 150 -4.40 15.57 21.58
N VAL A 151 -4.81 15.19 22.79
CA VAL A 151 -4.78 13.81 23.27
C VAL A 151 -6.21 13.36 23.54
N ILE A 152 -6.61 12.28 22.89
CA ILE A 152 -7.98 11.78 22.90
C ILE A 152 -7.95 10.33 23.37
N GLN A 153 -8.96 9.92 24.14
CA GLN A 153 -9.10 8.53 24.58
C GLN A 153 -9.82 7.71 23.51
N ALA A 154 -9.24 6.55 23.16
CA ALA A 154 -9.86 5.54 22.33
C ALA A 154 -9.78 4.19 23.02
N ARG A 155 -10.50 3.21 22.52
CA ARG A 155 -10.41 1.82 22.98
C ARG A 155 -9.99 0.92 21.82
N TYR A 156 -9.03 0.03 22.07
CA TYR A 156 -8.68 -1.01 21.11
C TYR A 156 -9.75 -2.10 21.12
N VAL A 157 -10.45 -2.30 20.01
CA VAL A 157 -11.59 -3.22 19.92
C VAL A 157 -11.42 -4.20 18.77
N GLU A 158 -11.99 -5.39 18.91
CA GLU A 158 -12.00 -6.40 17.85
C GLU A 158 -12.93 -6.00 16.70
N THR A 159 -14.08 -5.44 17.05
CA THR A 159 -15.12 -5.01 16.10
C THR A 159 -15.88 -3.81 16.65
N PHE A 160 -16.59 -3.10 15.76
CA PHE A 160 -17.49 -2.00 16.14
C PHE A 160 -18.61 -2.42 17.10
N GLY A 161 -19.03 -3.68 17.04
CA GLY A 161 -20.14 -4.20 17.86
C GLY A 161 -19.88 -4.22 19.37
N THR A 162 -18.62 -4.02 19.79
CA THR A 162 -18.23 -3.98 21.21
C THR A 162 -18.08 -2.55 21.75
N ALA A 163 -18.40 -1.53 20.96
CA ALA A 163 -18.33 -0.12 21.31
C ALA A 163 -19.72 0.53 21.30
N GLU A 164 -19.91 1.57 22.08
CA GLU A 164 -21.13 2.37 22.08
C GLU A 164 -21.18 3.31 20.87
N ASP A 165 -22.38 3.81 20.55
CA ASP A 165 -22.55 4.77 19.47
C ASP A 165 -21.81 6.07 19.79
N GLY A 166 -20.96 6.51 18.89
CA GLY A 166 -20.13 7.70 19.06
C GLY A 166 -18.78 7.48 19.73
N ASP A 167 -18.48 6.26 20.21
CA ASP A 167 -17.17 5.95 20.77
C ASP A 167 -16.07 6.03 19.72
N LEU A 168 -14.95 6.65 20.09
CA LEU A 168 -13.72 6.59 19.34
C LEU A 168 -13.01 5.26 19.62
N VAL A 169 -12.74 4.51 18.58
CA VAL A 169 -12.13 3.18 18.66
C VAL A 169 -10.94 3.05 17.72
N MET A 170 -10.00 2.21 18.12
CA MET A 170 -8.97 1.63 17.26
C MET A 170 -9.41 0.22 16.91
N VAL A 171 -9.52 -0.09 15.62
CA VAL A 171 -10.02 -1.39 15.14
C VAL A 171 -9.14 -1.91 14.00
N PRO A 172 -8.79 -3.21 13.95
CA PRO A 172 -8.13 -3.78 12.79
C PRO A 172 -9.10 -3.84 11.60
N ASP A 173 -8.61 -3.47 10.43
CA ASP A 173 -9.38 -3.58 9.18
C ASP A 173 -9.18 -4.95 8.49
N SER A 174 -9.83 -5.14 7.33
CA SER A 174 -9.74 -6.37 6.54
C SER A 174 -8.33 -6.68 5.99
N HIS A 175 -7.38 -5.77 6.13
CA HIS A 175 -5.98 -5.93 5.73
C HIS A 175 -5.06 -5.99 6.97
N TRP A 176 -5.62 -6.20 8.14
CA TRP A 176 -4.91 -6.26 9.43
C TRP A 176 -4.19 -4.95 9.79
N ARG A 177 -4.56 -3.83 9.17
CA ARG A 177 -4.06 -2.51 9.56
C ARG A 177 -4.99 -1.90 10.61
N LEU A 178 -4.39 -1.14 11.51
CA LEU A 178 -5.15 -0.41 12.51
C LEU A 178 -5.85 0.79 11.87
N SER A 179 -7.10 0.99 12.22
CA SER A 179 -7.90 2.14 11.79
C SER A 179 -8.50 2.85 12.99
N LEU A 180 -8.36 4.17 13.03
CA LEU A 180 -9.06 5.03 13.98
C LEU A 180 -10.45 5.33 13.43
N ALA A 181 -11.48 5.02 14.19
CA ALA A 181 -12.86 5.09 13.76
C ALA A 181 -13.79 5.61 14.88
N VAL A 182 -14.93 6.16 14.51
CA VAL A 182 -16.01 6.47 15.45
C VAL A 182 -17.18 5.54 15.15
N ASN A 183 -17.63 4.78 16.16
CA ASN A 183 -18.74 3.86 15.97
C ASN A 183 -20.01 4.62 15.57
N LYS A 184 -20.62 4.25 14.45
CA LYS A 184 -21.73 4.96 13.78
C LYS A 184 -21.48 6.44 13.51
N GLY A 185 -20.20 6.84 13.38
CA GLY A 185 -19.78 8.22 13.15
C GLY A 185 -18.73 8.33 12.05
N ASN A 186 -18.00 9.45 12.06
CA ASN A 186 -16.95 9.76 11.10
C ASN A 186 -15.74 10.36 11.84
N ALA A 187 -14.72 9.54 12.06
CA ALA A 187 -13.51 9.93 12.79
C ALA A 187 -12.74 11.05 12.08
N ALA A 188 -12.61 10.96 10.75
CA ALA A 188 -11.90 11.97 9.98
C ALA A 188 -12.52 13.36 10.10
N ARG A 189 -13.86 13.43 10.13
CA ARG A 189 -14.56 14.71 10.33
C ARG A 189 -14.51 15.17 11.78
N ALA A 190 -14.72 14.27 12.74
CA ALA A 190 -14.76 14.61 14.16
C ALA A 190 -13.41 15.15 14.66
N LEU A 191 -12.30 14.59 14.14
CA LEU A 191 -10.95 14.92 14.54
C LEU A 191 -10.18 15.73 13.48
N LEU A 192 -10.84 16.14 12.40
CA LEU A 192 -10.26 16.90 11.28
C LEU A 192 -9.00 16.22 10.70
N LEU A 193 -9.04 14.89 10.55
CA LEU A 193 -7.89 14.09 10.11
C LEU A 193 -7.63 14.23 8.61
N SER A 194 -6.35 14.14 8.24
CA SER A 194 -5.89 14.18 6.84
C SER A 194 -4.91 13.05 6.54
N ILE A 195 -4.89 12.60 5.27
CA ILE A 195 -3.91 11.61 4.82
C ILE A 195 -2.50 12.21 4.92
N GLY A 196 -1.55 11.42 5.44
CA GLY A 196 -0.16 11.82 5.68
C GLY A 196 0.09 12.41 7.08
N GLU A 197 -0.95 12.69 7.84
CA GLU A 197 -0.86 13.21 9.21
C GLU A 197 -0.31 12.16 10.17
N GLU A 198 0.50 12.59 11.15
CA GLU A 198 1.04 11.71 12.18
C GLU A 198 0.03 11.51 13.32
N VAL A 199 -0.05 10.29 13.81
CA VAL A 199 -0.87 9.88 14.94
C VAL A 199 0.01 9.15 15.94
N HIS A 200 -0.04 9.56 17.19
CA HIS A 200 0.68 8.94 18.29
C HIS A 200 -0.25 8.00 19.07
N LEU A 201 0.14 6.72 19.14
CA LEU A 201 -0.60 5.69 19.84
C LEU A 201 0.15 5.38 21.13
N LYS A 202 -0.44 5.74 22.27
CA LYS A 202 0.17 5.49 23.57
C LYS A 202 -0.64 4.45 24.34
N PRO A 203 -0.07 3.24 24.55
CA PRO A 203 -0.65 2.27 25.47
C PRO A 203 -0.72 2.81 26.89
N PRO A 204 -1.61 2.27 27.75
CA PRO A 204 -1.56 2.57 29.17
C PRO A 204 -0.20 2.12 29.74
N ALA A 205 0.33 2.87 30.67
CA ALA A 205 1.54 2.46 31.38
C ALA A 205 1.31 1.04 31.98
N GLU A 206 2.24 0.13 31.76
CA GLU A 206 2.18 -1.17 32.41
C GLU A 206 2.03 -0.96 33.92
N ARG A 207 0.95 -1.48 34.48
CA ARG A 207 0.85 -1.55 35.95
C ARG A 207 1.85 -2.60 36.43
N ALA A 208 2.92 -2.12 37.04
CA ALA A 208 3.90 -2.94 37.73
C ALA A 208 3.26 -3.85 38.79
#